data_f396d19e59cf4b4b43a7093ea435df90
#
_entry.id   f396d19e59cf4b4b43a7093ea435df90
#
_cell.length_a   1.000
_cell.length_b   1.000
_cell.length_c   1.000
_cell.angle_alpha   90.00
_cell.angle_beta   90.00
_cell.angle_gamma   90.00
#
_symmetry.space_group_name_H-M   'P 1'
#
loop_
_entity.id
_entity.type
_entity.pdbx_description
1 polymer ?
#
loop_
_entity_poly.entity_id
_entity_poly.type
_entity_poly.pdbx_seq_one_letter_code
_entity_poly.pdbx_strand_id
1 'polypeptide(L)'
;ECGHGGQCLAQPNEPEKSQFRNKVSTPAYSVEEMGGMYWAYLGPAESKPLLPRIDGFVVEGAIRMLGKTLIPVNWLQVMENSLDPIHTEWLHGHTYEFVKELQGKPSKVAISTRHEKIAFREFEHGITKHRLLAGHSEDGDDWKIGHPVVFPNTLSVGNGDESSRYYAFQIRVPADDTHTLHLWYTAYMPPKGETVPQHLLDKVHVYEVPYLDEKGEFILDNIDGQDMMAWISQGAIADRTQENLGASDNGIALYRRVLRREIKKVEEGLDPMFTFRDEAKNQRIYLPNERKKHHNSEGVRSW
;
A
#
# COMPACT_ATOMS: atom_id res chain seq x y z
N GLU A 1 20.09 4.31 -30.02
CA GLU A 1 19.54 5.44 -29.27
C GLU A 1 18.06 5.59 -29.62
N CYS A 2 17.21 5.78 -28.62
CA CYS A 2 15.76 5.97 -28.80
C CYS A 2 15.34 7.34 -28.27
N GLY A 3 14.36 7.95 -28.90
CA GLY A 3 13.69 9.16 -28.42
C GLY A 3 12.64 8.88 -27.37
N HIS A 4 12.12 9.94 -26.73
CA HIS A 4 11.09 9.84 -25.68
C HIS A 4 9.81 9.14 -26.14
N GLY A 5 9.47 9.20 -27.44
CA GLY A 5 8.32 8.48 -28.02
C GLY A 5 8.65 7.07 -28.51
N GLY A 6 9.83 6.53 -28.17
CA GLY A 6 10.25 5.18 -28.56
C GLY A 6 10.79 5.06 -29.98
N GLN A 7 10.78 6.14 -30.79
CA GLN A 7 11.35 6.10 -32.14
C GLN A 7 12.87 5.93 -32.08
N CYS A 8 13.43 5.16 -33.01
CA CYS A 8 14.87 5.01 -33.13
C CYS A 8 15.49 6.27 -33.73
N LEU A 9 16.40 6.91 -33.01
CA LEU A 9 17.09 8.13 -33.43
C LEU A 9 18.44 7.83 -34.13
N ALA A 10 19.18 6.86 -33.60
CA ALA A 10 20.50 6.51 -34.12
C ALA A 10 20.78 5.01 -33.98
N GLN A 11 21.46 4.46 -34.98
CA GLN A 11 21.93 3.09 -35.03
C GLN A 11 23.39 3.11 -35.49
N PRO A 12 24.37 3.31 -34.59
CA PRO A 12 25.77 3.54 -34.96
C PRO A 12 26.43 2.43 -35.80
N ASN A 13 25.89 1.19 -35.67
CA ASN A 13 26.41 0.02 -36.39
C ASN A 13 25.80 -0.16 -37.79
N GLU A 14 24.84 0.68 -38.19
CA GLU A 14 24.25 0.66 -39.50
C GLU A 14 25.02 1.57 -40.45
N PRO A 15 25.09 1.24 -41.74
CA PRO A 15 25.68 2.16 -42.75
C PRO A 15 24.98 3.52 -42.72
N GLU A 16 25.74 4.58 -42.95
CA GLU A 16 25.27 5.98 -42.88
C GLU A 16 23.99 6.24 -43.71
N LYS A 17 23.83 5.55 -44.86
CA LYS A 17 22.67 5.67 -45.75
C LYS A 17 21.49 4.74 -45.35
N SER A 18 21.65 3.94 -44.29
CA SER A 18 20.60 3.03 -43.86
C SER A 18 19.36 3.79 -43.40
N GLN A 19 18.19 3.34 -43.87
CA GLN A 19 16.87 3.82 -43.41
C GLN A 19 16.26 2.88 -42.36
N PHE A 20 17.05 1.94 -41.81
CA PHE A 20 16.53 0.92 -40.88
C PHE A 20 15.97 1.55 -39.59
N ARG A 21 16.60 2.64 -39.09
CA ARG A 21 16.10 3.40 -37.92
C ARG A 21 14.66 3.87 -38.07
N ASN A 22 14.18 4.13 -39.29
CA ASN A 22 12.81 4.58 -39.55
C ASN A 22 11.79 3.44 -39.51
N LYS A 23 12.23 2.19 -39.40
CA LYS A 23 11.43 0.98 -39.42
C LYS A 23 11.33 0.32 -38.04
N VAL A 24 12.10 0.82 -37.06
CA VAL A 24 12.16 0.24 -35.72
C VAL A 24 11.78 1.27 -34.65
N SER A 25 11.02 0.82 -33.70
CA SER A 25 10.65 1.59 -32.51
C SER A 25 10.62 0.67 -31.31
N THR A 26 10.72 1.23 -30.11
CA THR A 26 10.50 0.52 -28.86
C THR A 26 9.22 1.06 -28.19
N PRO A 27 8.48 0.26 -27.44
CA PRO A 27 7.39 0.79 -26.64
C PRO A 27 7.84 1.94 -25.75
N ALA A 28 7.04 3.00 -25.67
CA ALA A 28 7.26 4.13 -24.78
C ALA A 28 6.00 4.34 -23.93
N TYR A 29 6.21 4.58 -22.66
CA TYR A 29 5.13 4.72 -21.68
C TYR A 29 5.12 6.13 -21.11
N SER A 30 3.93 6.62 -20.82
CA SER A 30 3.74 7.90 -20.15
C SER A 30 4.19 7.78 -18.70
N VAL A 31 5.05 8.69 -18.26
CA VAL A 31 5.56 8.73 -16.88
C VAL A 31 5.24 10.09 -16.27
N GLU A 32 4.78 10.08 -15.03
CA GLU A 32 4.51 11.27 -14.23
C GLU A 32 5.23 11.15 -12.88
N GLU A 33 5.71 12.27 -12.35
CA GLU A 33 6.26 12.35 -11.01
C GLU A 33 5.18 12.79 -10.03
N MET A 34 5.02 12.04 -8.94
CA MET A 34 4.15 12.43 -7.82
C MET A 34 4.64 11.81 -6.53
N GLY A 35 4.72 12.63 -5.48
CA GLY A 35 5.17 12.18 -4.16
C GLY A 35 6.63 11.76 -4.12
N GLY A 36 7.47 12.24 -5.07
CA GLY A 36 8.87 11.86 -5.22
C GLY A 36 9.07 10.46 -5.81
N MET A 37 8.04 9.89 -6.43
CA MET A 37 8.09 8.63 -7.17
C MET A 37 7.70 8.87 -8.62
N TYR A 38 8.23 8.03 -9.52
CA TYR A 38 7.84 7.99 -10.93
C TYR A 38 6.78 6.92 -11.15
N TRP A 39 5.66 7.34 -11.73
CA TRP A 39 4.51 6.49 -12.03
C TRP A 39 4.41 6.30 -13.53
N ALA A 40 4.50 5.05 -13.99
CA ALA A 40 4.38 4.71 -15.40
C ALA A 40 3.01 4.10 -15.70
N TYR A 41 2.31 4.62 -16.70
CA TYR A 41 1.11 3.99 -17.21
C TYR A 41 1.49 2.99 -18.30
N LEU A 42 1.23 1.71 -18.05
CA LEU A 42 1.60 0.60 -18.94
C LEU A 42 0.48 0.12 -19.87
N GLY A 43 -0.69 0.75 -19.79
CA GLY A 43 -1.83 0.44 -20.67
C GLY A 43 -1.78 1.16 -22.02
N PRO A 44 -2.81 0.97 -22.87
CA PRO A 44 -2.93 1.67 -24.16
C PRO A 44 -2.94 3.18 -23.98
N ALA A 45 -2.13 3.90 -24.77
CA ALA A 45 -1.95 5.36 -24.63
C ALA A 45 -3.26 6.15 -24.74
N GLU A 46 -4.18 5.69 -25.61
CA GLU A 46 -5.51 6.29 -25.84
C GLU A 46 -6.45 6.12 -24.65
N SER A 47 -6.18 5.15 -23.78
CA SER A 47 -6.97 4.87 -22.59
C SER A 47 -6.32 5.39 -21.30
N LYS A 48 -5.24 6.19 -21.39
CA LYS A 48 -4.53 6.71 -20.23
C LYS A 48 -5.46 7.51 -19.31
N PRO A 49 -5.64 7.10 -18.03
CA PRO A 49 -6.33 7.90 -17.02
C PRO A 49 -5.42 8.98 -16.46
N LEU A 50 -5.99 9.87 -15.66
CA LEU A 50 -5.22 10.76 -14.80
C LEU A 50 -4.61 9.94 -13.64
N LEU A 51 -3.38 10.28 -13.25
CA LEU A 51 -2.74 9.72 -12.07
C LEU A 51 -3.48 10.21 -10.81
N PRO A 52 -4.05 9.31 -9.96
CA PRO A 52 -4.85 9.70 -8.81
C PRO A 52 -4.06 10.51 -7.78
N ARG A 53 -4.50 11.74 -7.52
CA ARG A 53 -3.82 12.70 -6.64
C ARG A 53 -4.29 12.56 -5.20
N ILE A 54 -4.00 11.38 -4.58
CA ILE A 54 -4.28 11.17 -3.16
C ILE A 54 -3.49 12.18 -2.33
N ASP A 55 -4.13 12.77 -1.32
CA ASP A 55 -3.61 13.86 -0.50
C ASP A 55 -2.20 13.60 0.07
N GLY A 56 -1.90 12.40 0.56
CA GLY A 56 -0.59 12.04 1.08
C GLY A 56 0.55 12.05 0.05
N PHE A 57 0.24 11.85 -1.25
CA PHE A 57 1.26 11.96 -2.31
C PHE A 57 1.48 13.40 -2.76
N VAL A 58 0.45 14.24 -2.69
CA VAL A 58 0.50 15.63 -3.19
C VAL A 58 0.72 16.67 -2.09
N VAL A 59 0.80 16.26 -0.83
CA VAL A 59 1.07 17.18 0.28
C VAL A 59 2.45 17.81 0.14
N GLU A 60 2.52 19.13 0.34
CA GLU A 60 3.76 19.89 0.27
C GLU A 60 4.49 19.92 1.61
N GLY A 61 5.82 20.08 1.58
CA GLY A 61 6.62 20.25 2.79
C GLY A 61 6.79 18.98 3.64
N ALA A 62 6.42 17.80 3.12
CA ALA A 62 6.57 16.53 3.81
C ALA A 62 7.92 15.88 3.56
N ILE A 63 8.53 15.31 4.60
CA ILE A 63 9.67 14.40 4.47
C ILE A 63 9.14 13.05 4.00
N ARG A 64 9.70 12.54 2.90
CA ARG A 64 9.23 11.30 2.28
C ARG A 64 10.20 10.14 2.49
N MET A 65 9.64 8.99 2.82
CA MET A 65 10.38 7.74 2.98
C MET A 65 9.69 6.63 2.19
N LEU A 66 10.49 5.73 1.64
CA LEU A 66 10.02 4.57 0.88
C LEU A 66 10.77 3.31 1.31
N GLY A 67 10.14 2.51 2.14
CA GLY A 67 10.56 1.14 2.40
C GLY A 67 10.16 0.24 1.26
N LYS A 68 10.97 -0.75 0.92
CA LYS A 68 10.64 -1.72 -0.12
C LYS A 68 11.17 -3.12 0.20
N THR A 69 10.48 -4.13 -0.29
CA THR A 69 10.96 -5.52 -0.33
C THR A 69 10.27 -6.29 -1.46
N LEU A 70 10.96 -7.26 -2.02
CA LEU A 70 10.35 -8.23 -2.94
C LEU A 70 9.99 -9.48 -2.16
N ILE A 71 8.69 -9.76 -2.05
CA ILE A 71 8.14 -10.88 -1.29
C ILE A 71 7.81 -12.02 -2.25
N PRO A 72 8.25 -13.29 -1.99
CA PRO A 72 8.01 -14.41 -2.89
C PRO A 72 6.60 -15.00 -2.72
N VAL A 73 5.59 -14.15 -2.87
CA VAL A 73 4.17 -14.52 -2.77
C VAL A 73 3.29 -13.66 -3.67
N ASN A 74 2.16 -14.23 -4.11
CA ASN A 74 1.18 -13.54 -4.93
C ASN A 74 0.58 -12.32 -4.22
N TRP A 75 0.46 -11.21 -4.94
CA TRP A 75 0.00 -9.92 -4.41
C TRP A 75 -1.40 -9.96 -3.78
N LEU A 76 -2.28 -10.84 -4.26
CA LEU A 76 -3.65 -10.95 -3.74
C LEU A 76 -3.65 -11.44 -2.29
N GLN A 77 -2.77 -12.41 -1.94
CA GLN A 77 -2.62 -12.87 -0.55
C GLN A 77 -2.16 -11.74 0.35
N VAL A 78 -1.16 -10.96 -0.10
CA VAL A 78 -0.67 -9.79 0.64
C VAL A 78 -1.77 -8.74 0.80
N MET A 79 -2.58 -8.53 -0.25
CA MET A 79 -3.66 -7.54 -0.22
C MET A 79 -4.82 -7.93 0.70
N GLU A 80 -5.17 -9.21 0.75
CA GLU A 80 -6.25 -9.73 1.59
C GLU A 80 -6.01 -9.50 3.08
N ASN A 81 -4.76 -9.52 3.53
CA ASN A 81 -4.38 -9.14 4.89
C ASN A 81 -4.91 -7.74 5.29
N SER A 82 -4.91 -6.79 4.35
CA SER A 82 -5.44 -5.44 4.62
C SER A 82 -6.93 -5.40 4.93
N LEU A 83 -7.64 -6.49 4.65
CA LEU A 83 -9.09 -6.64 4.90
C LEU A 83 -9.40 -7.61 6.03
N ASP A 84 -8.38 -8.03 6.77
CA ASP A 84 -8.50 -8.78 8.02
C ASP A 84 -8.10 -7.88 9.21
N PRO A 85 -9.04 -7.28 9.95
CA PRO A 85 -8.70 -6.52 11.14
C PRO A 85 -8.29 -7.42 12.33
N ILE A 86 -8.71 -8.69 12.34
CA ILE A 86 -8.52 -9.57 13.51
C ILE A 86 -7.06 -10.02 13.66
N HIS A 87 -6.31 -10.17 12.56
CA HIS A 87 -4.89 -10.51 12.66
C HIS A 87 -4.10 -9.47 13.47
N THR A 88 -4.54 -8.19 13.47
CA THR A 88 -3.83 -7.16 14.24
C THR A 88 -3.85 -7.43 15.75
N GLU A 89 -4.94 -7.98 16.28
CA GLU A 89 -5.05 -8.38 17.68
C GLU A 89 -4.14 -9.59 17.98
N TRP A 90 -4.19 -10.62 17.13
CA TRP A 90 -3.53 -11.88 17.40
C TRP A 90 -2.06 -11.88 16.95
N LEU A 91 -1.78 -11.52 15.71
CA LEU A 91 -0.43 -11.55 15.16
C LEU A 91 0.42 -10.38 15.71
N HIS A 92 -0.08 -9.15 15.63
CA HIS A 92 0.67 -7.97 16.05
C HIS A 92 0.53 -7.67 17.54
N GLY A 93 -0.53 -8.16 18.18
CA GLY A 93 -0.77 -8.04 19.61
C GLY A 93 -0.19 -9.22 20.38
N HIS A 94 -0.96 -10.28 20.49
CA HIS A 94 -0.61 -11.43 21.37
C HIS A 94 0.68 -12.14 20.95
N THR A 95 0.93 -12.36 19.66
CA THR A 95 2.17 -13.00 19.22
C THR A 95 3.38 -12.09 19.48
N TYR A 96 3.25 -10.79 19.26
CA TYR A 96 4.32 -9.84 19.60
C TYR A 96 4.65 -9.88 21.09
N GLU A 97 3.63 -9.83 21.97
CA GLU A 97 3.81 -9.92 23.43
C GLU A 97 4.55 -11.21 23.80
N PHE A 98 4.16 -12.34 23.22
CA PHE A 98 4.81 -13.64 23.45
C PHE A 98 6.26 -13.65 22.98
N VAL A 99 6.56 -13.11 21.79
CA VAL A 99 7.96 -13.02 21.30
C VAL A 99 8.81 -12.16 22.22
N LYS A 100 8.27 -11.03 22.70
CA LYS A 100 8.98 -10.18 23.66
C LYS A 100 9.21 -10.87 25.02
N GLU A 101 8.27 -11.69 25.47
CA GLU A 101 8.46 -12.51 26.67
C GLU A 101 9.59 -13.52 26.50
N LEU A 102 9.65 -14.23 25.36
CA LEU A 102 10.75 -15.14 25.03
C LEU A 102 12.11 -14.45 24.97
N GLN A 103 12.14 -13.18 24.56
CA GLN A 103 13.36 -12.37 24.54
C GLN A 103 13.74 -11.82 25.93
N GLY A 104 13.00 -12.14 26.99
CA GLY A 104 13.18 -11.58 28.34
C GLY A 104 12.84 -10.09 28.46
N LYS A 105 12.04 -9.55 27.53
CA LYS A 105 11.59 -8.15 27.47
C LYS A 105 10.05 -8.08 27.43
N PRO A 106 9.34 -8.59 28.44
CA PRO A 106 7.89 -8.62 28.41
C PRO A 106 7.29 -7.23 28.18
N SER A 107 6.33 -7.15 27.31
CA SER A 107 5.65 -5.90 26.91
C SER A 107 4.16 -6.14 26.75
N LYS A 108 3.35 -5.13 27.04
CA LYS A 108 1.93 -5.08 26.68
C LYS A 108 1.70 -3.99 25.64
N VAL A 109 0.95 -4.31 24.60
CA VAL A 109 0.71 -3.39 23.50
C VAL A 109 -0.78 -3.15 23.31
N ALA A 110 -1.16 -1.92 22.98
CA ALA A 110 -2.58 -1.56 22.78
C ALA A 110 -3.22 -2.31 21.61
N ILE A 111 -2.43 -2.78 20.66
CA ILE A 111 -2.92 -3.52 19.48
C ILE A 111 -3.46 -4.91 19.83
N SER A 112 -3.14 -5.47 21.03
CA SER A 112 -3.73 -6.71 21.56
C SER A 112 -5.16 -6.52 22.14
N THR A 113 -5.74 -5.31 22.02
CA THR A 113 -7.11 -5.06 22.46
C THR A 113 -8.10 -5.84 21.61
N ARG A 114 -9.02 -6.55 22.29
CA ARG A 114 -10.00 -7.44 21.68
C ARG A 114 -10.92 -6.69 20.70
N HIS A 115 -11.13 -7.26 19.53
CA HIS A 115 -12.17 -6.83 18.60
C HIS A 115 -13.55 -7.37 19.04
N GLU A 116 -14.49 -6.48 19.30
CA GLU A 116 -15.89 -6.85 19.65
C GLU A 116 -16.78 -6.89 18.41
N LYS A 117 -16.55 -5.97 17.46
CA LYS A 117 -17.26 -5.93 16.19
C LYS A 117 -16.32 -5.53 15.05
N ILE A 118 -16.57 -6.08 13.89
CA ILE A 118 -15.93 -5.67 12.63
C ILE A 118 -17.00 -5.48 11.55
N ALA A 119 -16.75 -4.55 10.63
CA ALA A 119 -17.62 -4.33 9.49
C ALA A 119 -16.80 -3.83 8.29
N PHE A 120 -17.35 -4.02 7.10
CA PHE A 120 -16.73 -3.59 5.85
C PHE A 120 -17.76 -2.86 4.99
N ARG A 121 -17.37 -1.74 4.41
CA ARG A 121 -18.25 -0.94 3.56
C ARG A 121 -17.49 -0.56 2.29
N GLU A 122 -18.14 -0.74 1.15
CA GLU A 122 -17.64 -0.22 -0.11
C GLU A 122 -17.83 1.30 -0.16
N PHE A 123 -16.84 2.03 -0.65
CA PHE A 123 -16.91 3.45 -0.91
C PHE A 123 -16.37 3.75 -2.32
N GLU A 124 -16.41 4.99 -2.75
CA GLU A 124 -16.07 5.42 -4.11
C GLU A 124 -14.69 4.92 -4.61
N HIS A 125 -13.73 4.75 -3.69
CA HIS A 125 -12.34 4.42 -4.04
C HIS A 125 -11.87 3.07 -3.53
N GLY A 126 -12.74 2.27 -2.92
CA GLY A 126 -12.34 0.98 -2.36
C GLY A 126 -13.26 0.46 -1.28
N ILE A 127 -12.67 -0.04 -0.19
CA ILE A 127 -13.38 -0.60 0.96
C ILE A 127 -12.86 0.03 2.25
N THR A 128 -13.75 0.48 3.12
CA THR A 128 -13.40 0.83 4.49
C THR A 128 -13.63 -0.36 5.41
N LYS A 129 -12.66 -0.69 6.24
CA LYS A 129 -12.80 -1.64 7.35
C LYS A 129 -13.07 -0.87 8.64
N HIS A 130 -14.07 -1.31 9.39
CA HIS A 130 -14.52 -0.72 10.64
C HIS A 130 -14.31 -1.72 11.76
N ARG A 131 -13.91 -1.24 12.91
CA ARG A 131 -13.70 -2.07 14.10
C ARG A 131 -14.18 -1.38 15.36
N LEU A 132 -14.78 -2.15 16.24
CA LEU A 132 -15.08 -1.75 17.61
C LEU A 132 -14.20 -2.58 18.53
N LEU A 133 -13.30 -1.92 19.23
CA LEU A 133 -12.41 -2.54 20.20
C LEU A 133 -13.05 -2.51 21.60
N ALA A 134 -12.70 -3.48 22.45
CA ALA A 134 -13.16 -3.54 23.82
C ALA A 134 -12.87 -2.23 24.57
N GLY A 135 -13.90 -1.68 25.20
CA GLY A 135 -13.84 -0.40 25.91
C GLY A 135 -13.94 0.84 25.03
N HIS A 136 -14.12 0.69 23.71
CA HIS A 136 -14.37 1.80 22.80
C HIS A 136 -15.87 1.96 22.51
N SER A 137 -16.25 3.11 21.97
CA SER A 137 -17.63 3.44 21.60
C SER A 137 -17.87 3.33 20.10
N GLU A 138 -19.09 2.95 19.70
CA GLU A 138 -19.54 3.05 18.31
C GLU A 138 -19.54 4.50 17.78
N ASP A 139 -19.42 5.48 18.66
CA ASP A 139 -19.23 6.88 18.28
C ASP A 139 -17.79 7.23 17.86
N GLY A 140 -16.84 6.35 18.11
CA GLY A 140 -15.44 6.53 17.73
C GLY A 140 -15.21 6.43 16.23
N ASP A 141 -14.13 7.08 15.77
CA ASP A 141 -13.77 7.13 14.34
C ASP A 141 -13.46 5.74 13.77
N ASP A 142 -12.87 4.84 14.54
CA ASP A 142 -12.60 3.44 14.13
C ASP A 142 -13.88 2.71 13.66
N TRP A 143 -15.04 3.04 14.26
CA TRP A 143 -16.32 2.47 13.87
C TRP A 143 -17.09 3.33 12.87
N LYS A 144 -17.11 4.64 13.04
CA LYS A 144 -17.87 5.55 12.15
C LYS A 144 -17.23 5.79 10.81
N ILE A 145 -15.93 6.05 10.79
CA ILE A 145 -15.16 6.39 9.59
C ILE A 145 -14.49 5.14 9.02
N GLY A 146 -13.79 4.41 9.88
CA GLY A 146 -13.03 3.21 9.52
C GLY A 146 -11.70 3.52 8.86
N HIS A 147 -11.08 2.48 8.32
CA HIS A 147 -9.75 2.46 7.76
C HIS A 147 -9.81 2.07 6.28
N PRO A 148 -9.36 2.93 5.34
CA PRO A 148 -9.56 2.71 3.92
C PRO A 148 -8.52 1.77 3.32
N VAL A 149 -9.01 0.89 2.48
CA VAL A 149 -8.26 0.08 1.53
C VAL A 149 -8.62 0.59 0.15
N VAL A 150 -7.68 1.24 -0.52
CA VAL A 150 -7.87 1.85 -1.84
C VAL A 150 -7.68 0.79 -2.92
N PHE A 151 -8.66 0.67 -3.78
CA PHE A 151 -8.64 -0.32 -4.87
C PHE A 151 -7.59 0.05 -5.93
N PRO A 152 -6.87 -0.95 -6.51
CA PRO A 152 -6.96 -2.38 -6.15
C PRO A 152 -6.00 -2.80 -5.03
N ASN A 153 -4.90 -2.12 -4.76
CA ASN A 153 -3.73 -2.71 -4.13
C ASN A 153 -3.07 -1.83 -3.06
N THR A 154 -3.79 -0.86 -2.51
CA THR A 154 -3.19 0.11 -1.58
C THR A 154 -3.94 0.16 -0.25
N LEU A 155 -3.23 -0.07 0.86
CA LEU A 155 -3.71 0.23 2.21
C LEU A 155 -3.27 1.63 2.58
N SER A 156 -4.17 2.47 3.08
CA SER A 156 -3.84 3.79 3.62
C SER A 156 -3.79 3.74 5.15
N VAL A 157 -2.76 4.31 5.74
CA VAL A 157 -2.56 4.40 7.19
C VAL A 157 -2.18 5.83 7.55
N GLY A 158 -2.90 6.43 8.53
CA GLY A 158 -2.70 7.85 8.86
C GLY A 158 -3.32 8.79 7.82
N ASN A 159 -3.71 9.97 8.25
CA ASN A 159 -4.45 10.95 7.46
C ASN A 159 -3.81 12.35 7.46
N GLY A 160 -2.58 12.47 7.98
CA GLY A 160 -1.85 13.73 8.03
C GLY A 160 -2.46 14.80 8.94
N ASP A 161 -3.42 14.46 9.79
CA ASP A 161 -4.02 15.39 10.72
C ASP A 161 -3.01 15.86 11.81
N GLU A 162 -3.41 16.84 12.63
CA GLU A 162 -2.54 17.41 13.67
C GLU A 162 -2.07 16.36 14.70
N SER A 163 -2.79 15.24 14.83
CA SER A 163 -2.47 14.19 15.79
C SER A 163 -1.47 13.18 15.24
N SER A 164 -1.64 12.74 13.99
CA SER A 164 -0.76 11.75 13.37
C SER A 164 0.42 12.36 12.64
N ARG A 165 0.22 13.51 12.01
CA ARG A 165 1.19 14.26 11.20
C ARG A 165 1.92 13.43 10.14
N TYR A 166 1.34 12.30 9.73
CA TYR A 166 1.88 11.50 8.66
C TYR A 166 0.78 10.88 7.81
N TYR A 167 1.11 10.66 6.56
CA TYR A 167 0.41 9.76 5.65
C TYR A 167 1.29 8.54 5.43
N ALA A 168 0.72 7.36 5.45
CA ALA A 168 1.44 6.16 5.08
C ALA A 168 0.59 5.30 4.16
N PHE A 169 1.23 4.70 3.16
CA PHE A 169 0.60 3.79 2.23
C PHE A 169 1.43 2.52 2.11
N GLN A 170 0.74 1.40 2.17
CA GLN A 170 1.33 0.13 1.78
C GLN A 170 0.80 -0.23 0.40
N ILE A 171 1.68 -0.29 -0.59
CA ILE A 171 1.32 -0.53 -1.99
C ILE A 171 1.86 -1.90 -2.40
N ARG A 172 0.98 -2.77 -2.89
CA ARG A 172 1.31 -4.14 -3.30
C ARG A 172 1.38 -4.21 -4.81
N VAL A 173 2.59 -4.09 -5.35
CA VAL A 173 2.79 -4.11 -6.80
C VAL A 173 3.05 -5.55 -7.24
N PRO A 174 2.19 -6.17 -8.06
CA PRO A 174 2.47 -7.49 -8.60
C PRO A 174 3.69 -7.41 -9.53
N ALA A 175 4.78 -8.11 -9.15
CA ALA A 175 5.96 -8.22 -10.01
C ALA A 175 5.78 -9.34 -11.03
N ASP A 176 5.22 -10.46 -10.58
CA ASP A 176 4.73 -11.60 -11.36
C ASP A 176 3.66 -12.37 -10.56
N ASP A 177 3.27 -13.56 -11.02
CA ASP A 177 2.24 -14.37 -10.35
C ASP A 177 2.66 -14.86 -8.96
N THR A 178 3.95 -14.89 -8.65
CA THR A 178 4.53 -15.46 -7.44
C THR A 178 5.34 -14.46 -6.61
N HIS A 179 5.47 -13.22 -7.06
CA HIS A 179 6.23 -12.19 -6.36
C HIS A 179 5.48 -10.86 -6.29
N THR A 180 5.59 -10.22 -5.15
CA THR A 180 5.04 -8.88 -4.88
C THR A 180 6.15 -7.93 -4.48
N LEU A 181 6.28 -6.82 -5.21
CA LEU A 181 7.06 -5.68 -4.71
C LEU A 181 6.16 -4.91 -3.73
N HIS A 182 6.47 -5.05 -2.44
CA HIS A 182 5.76 -4.35 -1.38
C HIS A 182 6.48 -3.05 -1.04
N LEU A 183 5.72 -1.96 -1.04
CA LEU A 183 6.23 -0.61 -0.79
C LEU A 183 5.54 -0.01 0.44
N TRP A 184 6.34 0.54 1.36
CA TRP A 184 5.89 1.35 2.49
C TRP A 184 6.23 2.83 2.22
N TYR A 185 5.29 3.57 1.67
CA TYR A 185 5.47 4.99 1.44
C TYR A 185 4.97 5.78 2.64
N THR A 186 5.78 6.70 3.15
CA THR A 186 5.39 7.59 4.24
C THR A 186 5.75 9.03 3.92
N ALA A 187 4.81 9.95 4.18
CA ALA A 187 5.02 11.39 4.10
C ALA A 187 4.79 11.98 5.50
N TYR A 188 5.86 12.44 6.15
CA TYR A 188 5.84 13.04 7.47
C TYR A 188 5.70 14.55 7.37
N MET A 189 4.68 15.08 8.04
CA MET A 189 4.48 16.53 8.15
C MET A 189 5.29 17.09 9.33
N PRO A 190 6.01 18.19 9.15
CA PRO A 190 6.68 18.85 10.27
C PRO A 190 5.65 19.37 11.29
N PRO A 191 6.04 19.56 12.56
CA PRO A 191 5.22 20.29 13.51
C PRO A 191 4.82 21.66 12.99
N LYS A 192 3.65 22.14 13.37
CA LYS A 192 3.16 23.47 12.96
C LYS A 192 4.15 24.57 13.34
N GLY A 193 4.59 25.33 12.35
CA GLY A 193 5.56 26.42 12.53
C GLY A 193 7.03 26.01 12.42
N GLU A 194 7.32 24.72 12.25
CA GLU A 194 8.67 24.23 11.96
C GLU A 194 8.90 24.16 10.45
N THR A 195 10.12 24.44 10.03
CA THR A 195 10.55 24.30 8.64
C THR A 195 11.47 23.10 8.48
N VAL A 196 11.27 22.35 7.41
CA VAL A 196 12.12 21.22 7.05
C VAL A 196 13.28 21.73 6.19
N PRO A 197 14.53 21.35 6.48
CA PRO A 197 15.64 21.64 5.59
C PRO A 197 15.40 21.13 4.17
N GLN A 198 15.70 21.96 3.16
CA GLN A 198 15.38 21.67 1.75
C GLN A 198 15.95 20.33 1.27
N HIS A 199 17.16 19.95 1.70
CA HIS A 199 17.80 18.69 1.31
C HIS A 199 17.03 17.44 1.77
N LEU A 200 16.16 17.54 2.78
CA LEU A 200 15.27 16.45 3.21
C LEU A 200 13.97 16.41 2.40
N LEU A 201 13.61 17.52 1.76
CA LEU A 201 12.44 17.60 0.89
C LEU A 201 12.76 17.17 -0.55
N ASP A 202 14.02 17.34 -0.98
CA ASP A 202 14.47 17.09 -2.36
C ASP A 202 14.62 15.60 -2.70
N LYS A 203 14.61 14.72 -1.69
CA LYS A 203 14.87 13.28 -1.87
C LYS A 203 13.91 12.43 -1.07
N VAL A 204 13.42 11.36 -1.69
CA VAL A 204 12.80 10.27 -0.97
C VAL A 204 13.90 9.39 -0.38
N HIS A 205 13.87 9.16 0.93
CA HIS A 205 14.76 8.20 1.57
C HIS A 205 14.25 6.79 1.29
N VAL A 206 15.00 6.04 0.47
CA VAL A 206 14.66 4.65 0.10
C VAL A 206 15.47 3.68 0.94
N TYR A 207 14.82 2.67 1.52
CA TYR A 207 15.45 1.64 2.33
C TYR A 207 14.84 0.26 2.10
N GLU A 208 15.64 -0.79 2.33
CA GLU A 208 15.15 -2.17 2.29
C GLU A 208 14.49 -2.54 3.62
N VAL A 209 13.38 -3.30 3.55
CA VAL A 209 12.68 -3.84 4.72
C VAL A 209 12.93 -5.35 4.74
N PRO A 210 13.85 -5.84 5.61
CA PRO A 210 14.14 -7.27 5.68
C PRO A 210 13.02 -8.01 6.42
N TYR A 211 12.74 -9.24 6.01
CA TYR A 211 11.85 -10.16 6.71
C TYR A 211 12.57 -11.37 7.31
N LEU A 212 13.85 -11.56 6.96
CA LEU A 212 14.73 -12.55 7.55
C LEU A 212 15.91 -11.86 8.23
N ASP A 213 16.35 -12.41 9.33
CA ASP A 213 17.56 -12.01 10.02
C ASP A 213 18.82 -12.59 9.34
N GLU A 214 20.01 -12.30 9.90
CA GLU A 214 21.28 -12.80 9.39
C GLU A 214 21.42 -14.33 9.42
N LYS A 215 20.56 -15.05 10.15
CA LYS A 215 20.52 -16.51 10.23
C LYS A 215 19.52 -17.14 9.27
N GLY A 216 18.72 -16.31 8.57
CA GLY A 216 17.65 -16.76 7.69
C GLY A 216 16.34 -17.07 8.42
N GLU A 217 16.20 -16.65 9.69
CA GLU A 217 14.96 -16.80 10.46
C GLU A 217 14.06 -15.59 10.28
N PHE A 218 12.73 -15.79 10.33
CA PHE A 218 11.79 -14.68 10.24
C PHE A 218 11.95 -13.69 11.41
N ILE A 219 11.96 -12.42 11.08
CA ILE A 219 11.98 -11.32 12.07
C ILE A 219 10.57 -11.16 12.62
N LEU A 220 10.34 -11.54 13.88
CA LEU A 220 9.01 -11.60 14.48
C LEU A 220 8.78 -10.55 15.59
N ASP A 221 9.74 -9.68 15.83
CA ASP A 221 9.66 -8.65 16.86
C ASP A 221 9.25 -7.27 16.31
N ASN A 222 8.74 -7.23 15.09
CA ASN A 222 8.10 -6.07 14.47
C ASN A 222 6.91 -6.51 13.60
N ILE A 223 6.02 -5.55 13.31
CA ILE A 223 4.78 -5.77 12.55
C ILE A 223 5.06 -6.28 11.13
N ASP A 224 5.98 -5.62 10.42
CA ASP A 224 6.24 -5.92 9.01
C ASP A 224 6.80 -7.34 8.83
N GLY A 225 7.71 -7.76 9.70
CA GLY A 225 8.29 -9.10 9.68
C GLY A 225 7.24 -10.19 9.99
N GLN A 226 6.33 -9.93 10.95
CA GLN A 226 5.23 -10.82 11.28
C GLN A 226 4.26 -10.99 10.10
N ASP A 227 3.89 -9.88 9.44
CA ASP A 227 3.07 -9.90 8.24
C ASP A 227 3.72 -10.71 7.12
N MET A 228 4.99 -10.42 6.82
CA MET A 228 5.73 -11.11 5.76
C MET A 228 5.88 -12.60 6.05
N MET A 229 6.11 -12.99 7.30
CA MET A 229 6.10 -14.40 7.70
C MET A 229 4.73 -15.04 7.42
N ALA A 230 3.64 -14.40 7.82
CA ALA A 230 2.29 -14.93 7.62
C ALA A 230 1.93 -15.04 6.13
N TRP A 231 2.35 -14.08 5.29
CA TRP A 231 2.12 -14.14 3.84
C TRP A 231 2.93 -15.24 3.18
N ILE A 232 4.23 -15.31 3.48
CA ILE A 232 5.17 -16.27 2.84
C ILE A 232 4.84 -17.71 3.24
N SER A 233 4.43 -17.94 4.48
CA SER A 233 4.11 -19.29 4.99
C SER A 233 2.88 -19.93 4.32
N GLN A 234 2.05 -19.15 3.62
CA GLN A 234 0.94 -19.68 2.81
C GLN A 234 1.40 -20.30 1.47
N GLY A 235 2.69 -20.16 1.13
CA GLY A 235 3.23 -20.53 -0.18
C GLY A 235 3.09 -19.41 -1.22
N ALA A 236 3.79 -19.57 -2.34
CA ALA A 236 3.85 -18.58 -3.41
C ALA A 236 2.46 -18.22 -3.96
N ILE A 237 1.59 -19.21 -4.11
CA ILE A 237 0.17 -19.05 -4.44
C ILE A 237 -0.63 -19.98 -3.52
N ALA A 238 -1.48 -19.41 -2.66
CA ALA A 238 -2.31 -20.17 -1.74
C ALA A 238 -3.31 -21.07 -2.49
N ASP A 239 -3.45 -22.32 -2.05
CA ASP A 239 -4.47 -23.24 -2.58
C ASP A 239 -5.85 -22.86 -2.04
N ARG A 240 -6.59 -22.08 -2.81
CA ARG A 240 -7.91 -21.59 -2.44
C ARG A 240 -9.01 -22.65 -2.45
N THR A 241 -8.70 -23.86 -2.95
CA THR A 241 -9.65 -25.00 -2.90
C THR A 241 -9.72 -25.61 -1.50
N GLN A 242 -8.71 -25.38 -0.67
CA GLN A 242 -8.63 -25.81 0.73
C GLN A 242 -9.08 -24.72 1.73
N GLU A 243 -9.45 -23.57 1.24
CA GLU A 243 -9.79 -22.41 2.07
C GLU A 243 -11.18 -22.53 2.71
N ASN A 244 -11.27 -22.17 3.98
CA ASN A 244 -12.54 -22.09 4.72
C ASN A 244 -12.65 -20.71 5.34
N LEU A 245 -13.44 -19.82 4.73
CA LEU A 245 -13.64 -18.46 5.21
C LEU A 245 -14.64 -18.44 6.38
N GLY A 246 -14.24 -17.80 7.47
CA GLY A 246 -15.08 -17.51 8.62
C GLY A 246 -15.82 -16.17 8.51
N ALA A 247 -16.58 -15.82 9.55
CA ALA A 247 -17.27 -14.54 9.60
C ALA A 247 -16.30 -13.33 9.65
N SER A 248 -15.10 -13.50 10.21
CA SER A 248 -14.04 -12.49 10.23
C SER A 248 -13.51 -12.17 8.83
N ASP A 249 -13.65 -13.10 7.87
CA ASP A 249 -13.14 -12.99 6.51
C ASP A 249 -14.12 -12.32 5.54
N ASN A 250 -15.23 -11.76 6.05
CA ASN A 250 -16.22 -11.07 5.22
C ASN A 250 -15.61 -9.92 4.40
N GLY A 251 -14.55 -9.27 4.90
CA GLY A 251 -13.82 -8.24 4.17
C GLY A 251 -13.09 -8.80 2.95
N ILE A 252 -12.46 -9.96 3.10
CA ILE A 252 -11.79 -10.68 2.02
C ILE A 252 -12.80 -11.12 0.96
N ALA A 253 -13.93 -11.69 1.39
CA ALA A 253 -15.01 -12.09 0.49
C ALA A 253 -15.60 -10.90 -0.29
N LEU A 254 -15.79 -9.75 0.39
CA LEU A 254 -16.23 -8.50 -0.25
C LEU A 254 -15.19 -8.03 -1.29
N TYR A 255 -13.91 -7.97 -0.92
CA TYR A 255 -12.84 -7.53 -1.80
C TYR A 255 -12.74 -8.38 -3.08
N ARG A 256 -12.79 -9.71 -2.95
CA ARG A 256 -12.77 -10.62 -4.10
C ARG A 256 -13.97 -10.41 -5.03
N ARG A 257 -15.15 -10.11 -4.47
CA ARG A 257 -16.34 -9.78 -5.25
C ARG A 257 -16.16 -8.45 -6.00
N VAL A 258 -15.64 -7.42 -5.33
CA VAL A 258 -15.31 -6.14 -5.95
C VAL A 258 -14.28 -6.33 -7.06
N LEU A 259 -13.20 -7.04 -6.79
CA LEU A 259 -12.13 -7.29 -7.77
C LEU A 259 -12.67 -7.97 -9.04
N ARG A 260 -13.50 -9.03 -8.90
CA ARG A 260 -14.13 -9.70 -10.04
C ARG A 260 -15.06 -8.76 -10.83
N ARG A 261 -15.81 -7.92 -10.14
CA ARG A 261 -16.68 -6.92 -10.79
C ARG A 261 -15.87 -5.91 -11.59
N GLU A 262 -14.77 -5.42 -11.02
CA GLU A 262 -13.93 -4.42 -11.68
C GLU A 262 -13.12 -5.02 -12.85
N ILE A 263 -12.69 -6.28 -12.75
CA ILE A 263 -12.10 -7.02 -13.89
C ILE A 263 -13.10 -7.10 -15.04
N LYS A 264 -14.36 -7.47 -14.75
CA LYS A 264 -15.41 -7.55 -15.77
C LYS A 264 -15.67 -6.21 -16.46
N LYS A 265 -15.65 -5.08 -15.72
CA LYS A 265 -15.73 -3.75 -16.34
C LYS A 265 -14.61 -3.51 -17.34
N VAL A 266 -13.38 -3.87 -16.99
CA VAL A 266 -12.22 -3.71 -17.89
C VAL A 266 -12.38 -4.58 -19.14
N GLU A 267 -12.85 -5.83 -19.01
CA GLU A 267 -13.15 -6.71 -20.14
C GLU A 267 -14.25 -6.12 -21.06
N GLU A 268 -15.18 -5.35 -20.50
CA GLU A 268 -16.23 -4.65 -21.24
C GLU A 268 -15.78 -3.27 -21.78
N GLY A 269 -14.51 -2.88 -21.58
CA GLY A 269 -13.97 -1.58 -22.00
C GLY A 269 -14.40 -0.40 -21.13
N LEU A 270 -14.88 -0.66 -19.92
CA LEU A 270 -15.29 0.35 -18.95
C LEU A 270 -14.16 0.64 -17.94
N ASP A 271 -14.18 1.83 -17.37
CA ASP A 271 -13.22 2.19 -16.33
C ASP A 271 -13.49 1.41 -15.03
N PRO A 272 -12.46 0.78 -14.44
CA PRO A 272 -12.58 0.20 -13.12
C PRO A 272 -12.67 1.28 -12.03
N MET A 273 -13.00 0.85 -10.82
CA MET A 273 -12.99 1.70 -9.63
C MET A 273 -11.64 2.44 -9.50
N PHE A 274 -11.67 3.65 -8.99
CA PHE A 274 -10.51 4.51 -8.76
C PHE A 274 -9.81 4.99 -10.04
N THR A 275 -10.54 5.07 -11.15
CA THR A 275 -10.07 5.67 -12.42
C THR A 275 -10.59 7.09 -12.57
N PHE A 276 -9.70 8.04 -12.84
CA PHE A 276 -10.04 9.45 -13.00
C PHE A 276 -9.84 9.91 -14.45
N ARG A 277 -10.86 10.58 -15.00
CA ARG A 277 -10.85 11.20 -16.32
C ARG A 277 -11.08 12.71 -16.26
N ASP A 278 -11.63 13.19 -15.16
CA ASP A 278 -11.99 14.59 -14.92
C ASP A 278 -10.98 15.23 -13.96
N GLU A 279 -10.25 16.22 -14.44
CA GLU A 279 -9.25 16.95 -13.64
C GLU A 279 -9.87 17.63 -12.42
N ALA A 280 -11.12 18.10 -12.51
CA ALA A 280 -11.79 18.75 -11.38
C ALA A 280 -12.00 17.78 -10.21
N LYS A 281 -12.20 16.49 -10.49
CA LYS A 281 -12.33 15.43 -9.49
C LYS A 281 -10.99 14.88 -9.00
N ASN A 282 -9.89 15.23 -9.68
CA ASN A 282 -8.54 14.73 -9.38
C ASN A 282 -7.60 15.80 -8.80
N GLN A 283 -8.11 16.92 -8.29
CA GLN A 283 -7.27 17.98 -7.74
C GLN A 283 -6.56 17.55 -6.45
N ARG A 284 -7.31 16.98 -5.51
CA ARG A 284 -6.80 16.37 -4.28
C ARG A 284 -7.86 15.41 -3.74
N ILE A 285 -7.49 14.15 -3.61
CA ILE A 285 -8.39 13.08 -3.17
C ILE A 285 -8.15 12.82 -1.69
N TYR A 286 -9.16 13.07 -0.87
CA TYR A 286 -9.15 12.79 0.57
C TYR A 286 -9.75 11.42 0.84
N LEU A 287 -9.01 10.58 1.56
CA LEU A 287 -9.49 9.26 1.96
C LEU A 287 -10.18 9.32 3.32
N PRO A 288 -11.29 8.57 3.52
CA PRO A 288 -11.92 8.43 4.83
C PRO A 288 -11.02 7.60 5.75
N ASN A 289 -10.30 8.24 6.67
CA ASN A 289 -9.39 7.55 7.57
C ASN A 289 -9.67 7.99 9.02
N GLU A 290 -9.72 7.00 9.93
CA GLU A 290 -9.92 7.27 11.34
C GLU A 290 -8.81 8.16 11.91
N ARG A 291 -9.17 9.06 12.83
CA ARG A 291 -8.21 9.87 13.58
C ARG A 291 -7.59 9.02 14.68
N LYS A 292 -6.34 8.65 14.52
CA LYS A 292 -5.61 7.96 15.59
C LYS A 292 -5.37 8.92 16.74
N LYS A 293 -6.11 8.75 17.83
CA LYS A 293 -5.71 9.34 19.11
C LYS A 293 -4.36 8.70 19.47
N HIS A 294 -3.32 9.51 19.59
CA HIS A 294 -2.05 9.03 20.11
C HIS A 294 -2.28 8.50 21.52
N HIS A 295 -2.42 7.20 21.67
CA HIS A 295 -1.96 6.58 22.88
C HIS A 295 -0.43 6.59 22.80
N ASN A 296 0.22 7.16 23.81
CA ASN A 296 1.66 7.06 24.00
C ASN A 296 2.04 5.57 24.08
N SER A 297 2.16 4.94 22.94
CA SER A 297 2.82 3.65 22.81
C SER A 297 4.30 3.95 22.60
N GLU A 298 4.98 4.22 23.68
CA GLU A 298 6.41 3.94 23.77
C GLU A 298 6.56 2.47 23.39
N GLY A 299 6.99 2.17 22.18
CA GLY A 299 7.35 0.82 21.80
C GLY A 299 6.94 0.32 20.42
N VAL A 300 6.17 1.04 19.61
CA VAL A 300 5.87 0.61 18.23
C VAL A 300 6.44 1.62 17.24
N ARG A 301 7.72 1.84 17.31
CA ARG A 301 8.54 2.40 16.23
C ARG A 301 9.78 1.54 16.12
N SER A 302 9.69 0.51 15.33
CA SER A 302 10.86 -0.04 14.66
C SER A 302 10.95 0.62 13.29
N TRP A 303 11.55 1.77 13.25
CA TRP A 303 12.11 2.37 12.04
C TRP A 303 13.58 2.62 12.26
#